data_9d87b6fd1bc5d066118f441754e85b02
#
_entry.id   9d87b6fd1bc5d066118f441754e85b02
#
_cell.length_a   1.000
_cell.length_b   1.000
_cell.length_c   1.000
_cell.angle_alpha   90.00
_cell.angle_beta   90.00
_cell.angle_gamma   90.00
#
_symmetry.space_group_name_H-M   'P 1'
#
loop_
_entity.id
_entity.type
_entity.pdbx_description
1 polymer ?
#
loop_
_entity_poly.entity_id
_entity_poly.type
_entity_poly.pdbx_seq_one_letter_code
_entity_poly.pdbx_strand_id
1 'polypeptide(L)'
;PKQVVIYTESPGNSAEDIEKLITYPIESAMSGMAGVEMITSNSIFGLSYVSIFFEDDMDINFLRQLVSERLNTVDIPNGWGKPTLGPNTTGLGQVFWYEIKDKNNQYSLQELREMQEYIVSPLFKSVKGVEEVIGWGGKEKQYDVLIDTKKLQSLNITYDDVVQALQRSNIAAGGQYLEFNKEQHLIRGAGLYKNIDDIKNSVIKSQNGQAIVIQDVAKVQIGSMPRFGAISIDGKEAVIGMVLQRTETNAAKVVELLKEKILTVNSTLPDGVEINPIYDRSEITLKAVNTMTSALTSGVVLVAIVLFLFLFELRSAFIVILSLPVSLLIAFLLMEYFGLSANLMSLSGLAIAVGMIVDGTIVIVENTFRKLHDEKDKSKFEIVAESTKEVATPVTFAILVIAAVFIPLLSLGGLAGKLYSPMAINIVFVMLGSLAVALILVPVLTYLLLKPAKSSDNSIMKKI
;
A
#
# COMPACT_ATOMS: atom_id res chain seq x y z
N PRO A 1 12.10 -0.87 -5.58
CA PRO A 1 12.31 -1.97 -6.53
C PRO A 1 11.15 -2.96 -6.47
N LYS A 2 10.82 -3.58 -7.61
CA LYS A 2 9.85 -4.67 -7.65
C LYS A 2 10.43 -5.89 -6.97
N GLN A 3 9.64 -6.55 -6.13
CA GLN A 3 10.10 -7.64 -5.28
C GLN A 3 9.15 -8.82 -5.38
N VAL A 4 9.71 -10.02 -5.48
CA VAL A 4 9.00 -11.29 -5.29
C VAL A 4 9.63 -12.02 -4.11
N VAL A 5 8.79 -12.47 -3.20
CA VAL A 5 9.22 -13.16 -1.99
C VAL A 5 8.84 -14.63 -2.10
N ILE A 6 9.74 -15.50 -1.65
CA ILE A 6 9.50 -16.94 -1.50
C ILE A 6 9.73 -17.25 -0.02
N TYR A 7 8.80 -17.96 0.60
CA TYR A 7 8.98 -18.50 1.93
C TYR A 7 8.71 -20.00 1.97
N THR A 8 9.41 -20.69 2.85
CA THR A 8 9.25 -22.13 3.05
C THR A 8 9.26 -22.40 4.55
N GLU A 9 8.14 -22.86 5.06
CA GLU A 9 8.03 -23.30 6.45
C GLU A 9 8.52 -24.73 6.57
N SER A 10 9.45 -24.97 7.51
CA SER A 10 10.05 -26.28 7.79
C SER A 10 10.23 -26.44 9.29
N PRO A 11 9.11 -26.59 10.04
CA PRO A 11 9.15 -26.62 11.51
C PRO A 11 10.06 -27.71 12.06
N GLY A 12 10.84 -27.37 13.10
CA GLY A 12 11.74 -28.30 13.77
C GLY A 12 13.15 -28.40 13.19
N ASN A 13 13.41 -27.77 12.03
CA ASN A 13 14.72 -27.81 11.38
C ASN A 13 15.60 -26.62 11.77
N SER A 14 16.92 -26.86 11.88
CA SER A 14 17.88 -25.82 12.23
C SER A 14 18.05 -24.80 11.09
N ALA A 15 18.49 -23.58 11.44
CA ALA A 15 18.77 -22.55 10.44
C ALA A 15 19.82 -22.98 9.41
N GLU A 16 20.84 -23.73 9.84
CA GLU A 16 21.91 -24.24 8.97
C GLU A 16 21.39 -25.27 7.96
N ASP A 17 20.53 -26.18 8.41
CA ASP A 17 19.94 -27.19 7.53
C ASP A 17 18.96 -26.55 6.54
N ILE A 18 18.18 -25.57 7.00
CA ILE A 18 17.27 -24.78 6.13
C ILE A 18 18.07 -24.03 5.08
N GLU A 19 19.19 -23.40 5.45
CA GLU A 19 20.06 -22.73 4.48
C GLU A 19 20.54 -23.68 3.40
N LYS A 20 21.07 -24.85 3.79
CA LYS A 20 21.67 -25.81 2.85
C LYS A 20 20.64 -26.52 1.97
N LEU A 21 19.51 -26.92 2.54
CA LEU A 21 18.55 -27.82 1.87
C LEU A 21 17.35 -27.09 1.24
N ILE A 22 17.09 -25.85 1.64
CA ILE A 22 15.95 -25.06 1.14
C ILE A 22 16.43 -23.76 0.52
N THR A 23 17.10 -22.91 1.30
CA THR A 23 17.42 -21.54 0.88
C THR A 23 18.37 -21.51 -0.31
N TYR A 24 19.51 -22.20 -0.20
CA TYR A 24 20.51 -22.24 -1.25
C TYR A 24 20.01 -22.88 -2.57
N PRO A 25 19.27 -23.99 -2.60
CA PRO A 25 18.62 -24.47 -3.81
C PRO A 25 17.69 -23.46 -4.47
N ILE A 26 16.90 -22.72 -3.68
CA ILE A 26 16.01 -21.68 -4.21
C ILE A 26 16.84 -20.52 -4.80
N GLU A 27 17.82 -19.99 -4.06
CA GLU A 27 18.71 -18.92 -4.56
C GLU A 27 19.42 -19.32 -5.85
N SER A 28 19.94 -20.55 -5.89
CA SER A 28 20.62 -21.08 -7.07
C SER A 28 19.70 -21.17 -8.27
N ALA A 29 18.45 -21.61 -8.10
CA ALA A 29 17.46 -21.67 -9.16
C ALA A 29 17.01 -20.29 -9.65
N MET A 30 16.98 -19.29 -8.77
CA MET A 30 16.61 -17.91 -9.10
C MET A 30 17.76 -17.09 -9.66
N SER A 31 19.00 -17.54 -9.47
CA SER A 31 20.18 -16.88 -10.01
C SER A 31 20.16 -16.89 -11.54
N GLY A 32 20.55 -15.76 -12.15
CA GLY A 32 20.60 -15.63 -13.61
C GLY A 32 19.24 -15.50 -14.32
N MET A 33 18.16 -15.26 -13.59
CA MET A 33 16.89 -14.87 -14.20
C MET A 33 16.98 -13.45 -14.78
N ALA A 34 16.25 -13.22 -15.89
CA ALA A 34 16.20 -11.91 -16.51
C ALA A 34 15.62 -10.86 -15.56
N GLY A 35 16.27 -9.69 -15.50
CA GLY A 35 15.83 -8.55 -14.69
C GLY A 35 16.10 -8.67 -13.18
N VAL A 36 16.80 -9.70 -12.72
CA VAL A 36 17.18 -9.79 -11.30
C VAL A 36 18.34 -8.86 -11.00
N GLU A 37 18.10 -7.90 -10.13
CA GLU A 37 19.14 -6.98 -9.61
C GLU A 37 19.84 -7.56 -8.38
N MET A 38 19.09 -8.17 -7.47
CA MET A 38 19.61 -8.68 -6.21
C MET A 38 18.73 -9.78 -5.65
N ILE A 39 19.36 -10.78 -5.02
CA ILE A 39 18.69 -11.78 -4.21
C ILE A 39 19.20 -11.65 -2.78
N THR A 40 18.29 -11.61 -1.82
CA THR A 40 18.61 -11.65 -0.40
C THR A 40 17.83 -12.75 0.27
N SER A 41 18.40 -13.40 1.25
CA SER A 41 17.76 -14.46 1.98
C SER A 41 17.97 -14.37 3.48
N ASN A 42 17.10 -15.02 4.23
CA ASN A 42 17.22 -15.19 5.65
C ASN A 42 16.75 -16.60 6.04
N SER A 43 17.67 -17.38 6.61
CA SER A 43 17.39 -18.72 7.12
C SER A 43 17.35 -18.67 8.64
N ILE A 44 16.20 -18.97 9.21
CA ILE A 44 15.99 -19.03 10.65
C ILE A 44 15.43 -20.41 11.05
N PHE A 45 15.35 -20.68 12.34
CA PHE A 45 14.75 -21.93 12.82
C PHE A 45 13.33 -22.08 12.29
N GLY A 46 13.09 -23.12 11.51
CA GLY A 46 11.78 -23.47 10.95
C GLY A 46 11.33 -22.66 9.73
N LEU A 47 12.12 -21.70 9.21
CA LEU A 47 11.69 -20.84 8.11
C LEU A 47 12.84 -20.41 7.19
N SER A 48 12.64 -20.58 5.89
CA SER A 48 13.43 -19.93 4.83
C SER A 48 12.65 -18.78 4.22
N TYR A 49 13.30 -17.63 4.04
CA TYR A 49 12.74 -16.43 3.43
C TYR A 49 13.72 -15.91 2.36
N VAL A 50 13.31 -15.92 1.11
CA VAL A 50 14.12 -15.46 -0.02
C VAL A 50 13.41 -14.30 -0.73
N SER A 51 14.08 -13.17 -0.86
CA SER A 51 13.59 -11.98 -1.56
C SER A 51 14.38 -11.76 -2.84
N ILE A 52 13.68 -11.68 -3.95
CA ILE A 52 14.23 -11.42 -5.27
C ILE A 52 13.80 -10.02 -5.68
N PHE A 53 14.78 -9.14 -5.92
CA PHE A 53 14.57 -7.78 -6.36
C PHE A 53 14.83 -7.71 -7.86
N PHE A 54 13.92 -7.04 -8.56
CA PHE A 54 13.93 -6.93 -10.02
C PHE A 54 14.00 -5.48 -10.47
N GLU A 55 14.41 -5.28 -11.71
CA GLU A 55 14.34 -4.00 -12.42
C GLU A 55 12.91 -3.44 -12.40
N ASP A 56 12.80 -2.13 -12.32
CA ASP A 56 11.54 -1.43 -12.07
C ASP A 56 10.59 -1.37 -13.28
N ASP A 57 11.10 -1.55 -14.49
CA ASP A 57 10.36 -1.47 -15.75
C ASP A 57 9.57 -2.75 -16.10
N MET A 58 9.88 -3.88 -15.45
CA MET A 58 9.24 -5.17 -15.71
C MET A 58 7.87 -5.31 -15.03
N ASP A 59 6.93 -6.02 -15.64
CA ASP A 59 5.62 -6.31 -15.03
C ASP A 59 5.73 -7.29 -13.86
N ILE A 60 5.13 -6.95 -12.72
CA ILE A 60 5.22 -7.77 -11.50
C ILE A 60 4.53 -9.14 -11.64
N ASN A 61 3.45 -9.23 -12.41
CA ASN A 61 2.73 -10.48 -12.60
C ASN A 61 3.55 -11.44 -13.48
N PHE A 62 4.20 -10.89 -14.51
CA PHE A 62 5.15 -11.66 -15.32
C PHE A 62 6.32 -12.17 -14.48
N LEU A 63 6.90 -11.32 -13.63
CA LEU A 63 7.99 -11.72 -12.73
C LEU A 63 7.57 -12.83 -11.76
N ARG A 64 6.39 -12.72 -11.19
CA ARG A 64 5.83 -13.76 -10.30
C ARG A 64 5.62 -15.09 -11.02
N GLN A 65 5.16 -15.04 -12.26
CA GLN A 65 5.00 -16.25 -13.09
C GLN A 65 6.36 -16.89 -13.36
N LEU A 66 7.36 -16.10 -13.74
CA LEU A 66 8.71 -16.58 -14.01
C LEU A 66 9.35 -17.23 -12.78
N VAL A 67 9.21 -16.58 -11.60
CA VAL A 67 9.65 -17.14 -10.31
C VAL A 67 8.91 -18.44 -10.01
N SER A 68 7.59 -18.51 -10.24
CA SER A 68 6.81 -19.71 -10.01
C SER A 68 7.25 -20.88 -10.91
N GLU A 69 7.56 -20.64 -12.18
CA GLU A 69 8.10 -21.65 -13.08
C GLU A 69 9.44 -22.19 -12.58
N ARG A 70 10.36 -21.30 -12.21
CA ARG A 70 11.66 -21.68 -11.66
C ARG A 70 11.52 -22.44 -10.34
N LEU A 71 10.61 -21.99 -9.47
CA LEU A 71 10.38 -22.63 -8.18
C LEU A 71 9.91 -24.08 -8.31
N ASN A 72 9.15 -24.41 -9.35
CA ASN A 72 8.73 -25.77 -9.63
C ASN A 72 9.87 -26.71 -10.04
N THR A 73 11.03 -26.19 -10.41
CA THR A 73 12.22 -26.97 -10.77
C THR A 73 13.15 -27.19 -9.57
N VAL A 74 12.88 -26.54 -8.43
CA VAL A 74 13.70 -26.71 -7.22
C VAL A 74 13.37 -28.03 -6.55
N ASP A 75 14.38 -28.86 -6.35
CA ASP A 75 14.25 -30.12 -5.63
C ASP A 75 14.52 -29.91 -4.14
N ILE A 76 13.49 -30.04 -3.33
CA ILE A 76 13.57 -29.96 -1.87
C ILE A 76 13.23 -31.33 -1.30
N PRO A 77 14.00 -31.84 -0.33
CA PRO A 77 13.76 -33.15 0.25
C PRO A 77 12.35 -33.30 0.83
N ASN A 78 11.76 -34.46 0.68
CA ASN A 78 10.43 -34.73 1.23
C ASN A 78 10.38 -34.51 2.74
N GLY A 79 9.37 -33.80 3.20
CA GLY A 79 9.18 -33.45 4.62
C GLY A 79 9.81 -32.13 5.06
N TRP A 80 10.54 -31.43 4.17
CA TRP A 80 11.18 -30.14 4.46
C TRP A 80 10.32 -28.90 4.14
N GLY A 81 9.04 -29.11 3.90
CA GLY A 81 8.11 -28.05 3.53
C GLY A 81 8.03 -27.83 2.01
N LYS A 82 7.11 -26.99 1.61
CA LYS A 82 6.89 -26.61 0.22
C LYS A 82 7.10 -25.12 0.04
N PRO A 83 7.99 -24.68 -0.86
CA PRO A 83 8.14 -23.27 -1.17
C PRO A 83 6.86 -22.66 -1.71
N THR A 84 6.52 -21.49 -1.21
CA THR A 84 5.34 -20.73 -1.63
C THR A 84 5.72 -19.29 -1.93
N LEU A 85 5.05 -18.70 -2.92
CA LEU A 85 5.21 -17.29 -3.21
C LEU A 85 4.50 -16.45 -2.16
N GLY A 86 5.18 -15.44 -1.64
CA GLY A 86 4.59 -14.42 -0.80
C GLY A 86 3.50 -13.61 -1.51
N PRO A 87 2.70 -12.86 -0.77
CA PRO A 87 1.63 -12.03 -1.33
C PRO A 87 2.19 -10.97 -2.30
N ASN A 88 1.38 -10.60 -3.30
CA ASN A 88 1.73 -9.53 -4.25
C ASN A 88 1.54 -8.15 -3.61
N THR A 89 2.44 -7.82 -2.71
CA THR A 89 2.45 -6.55 -1.98
C THR A 89 3.87 -6.05 -1.81
N THR A 90 4.01 -4.79 -1.45
CA THR A 90 5.30 -4.19 -1.09
C THR A 90 5.41 -4.05 0.43
N GLY A 91 6.59 -3.77 0.95
CA GLY A 91 6.77 -3.46 2.38
C GLY A 91 5.92 -2.26 2.86
N LEU A 92 5.49 -1.39 1.93
CA LEU A 92 4.57 -0.29 2.19
C LEU A 92 3.09 -0.67 1.96
N GLY A 93 2.79 -1.92 1.67
CA GLY A 93 1.44 -2.41 1.37
C GLY A 93 0.52 -2.53 2.57
N GLN A 94 1.02 -2.32 3.77
CA GLN A 94 0.23 -2.30 5.00
C GLN A 94 -0.64 -1.05 5.03
N VAL A 95 -1.96 -1.22 4.86
CA VAL A 95 -2.86 -0.06 4.72
C VAL A 95 -3.82 0.11 5.87
N PHE A 96 -4.13 -0.97 6.58
CA PHE A 96 -5.10 -0.95 7.66
C PHE A 96 -4.78 -2.00 8.71
N TRP A 97 -4.76 -1.60 10.00
CA TRP A 97 -4.62 -2.51 11.13
C TRP A 97 -5.81 -2.34 12.05
N TYR A 98 -6.27 -3.42 12.62
CA TYR A 98 -7.41 -3.44 13.51
C TYR A 98 -7.21 -4.45 14.64
N GLU A 99 -7.83 -4.19 15.76
CA GLU A 99 -7.99 -5.09 16.89
C GLU A 99 -9.35 -5.79 16.80
N ILE A 100 -9.40 -7.06 17.16
CA ILE A 100 -10.67 -7.71 17.50
C ILE A 100 -10.91 -7.46 18.98
N LYS A 101 -11.76 -6.49 19.25
CA LYS A 101 -12.02 -6.01 20.60
C LYS A 101 -13.22 -6.69 21.21
N ASP A 102 -12.99 -7.39 22.33
CA ASP A 102 -14.05 -7.91 23.20
C ASP A 102 -14.34 -6.91 24.31
N LYS A 103 -15.48 -6.21 24.22
CA LYS A 103 -15.92 -5.20 25.21
C LYS A 103 -16.24 -5.81 26.56
N ASN A 104 -16.68 -7.05 26.56
CA ASN A 104 -17.21 -7.72 27.75
C ASN A 104 -16.19 -8.66 28.40
N ASN A 105 -15.00 -8.85 27.80
CA ASN A 105 -13.99 -9.82 28.19
C ASN A 105 -14.56 -11.24 28.37
N GLN A 106 -15.43 -11.66 27.46
CA GLN A 106 -16.12 -12.97 27.51
C GLN A 106 -15.37 -14.05 26.75
N TYR A 107 -14.50 -13.65 25.79
CA TYR A 107 -13.81 -14.57 24.90
C TYR A 107 -12.33 -14.67 25.26
N SER A 108 -11.80 -15.88 25.18
CA SER A 108 -10.36 -16.13 25.32
C SER A 108 -9.57 -15.61 24.11
N LEU A 109 -8.28 -15.40 24.28
CA LEU A 109 -7.36 -15.02 23.17
C LEU A 109 -7.35 -16.07 22.06
N GLN A 110 -7.70 -17.31 22.35
CA GLN A 110 -7.80 -18.39 21.37
C GLN A 110 -9.07 -18.23 20.53
N GLU A 111 -10.21 -17.97 21.16
CA GLU A 111 -11.48 -17.74 20.46
C GLU A 111 -11.43 -16.48 19.58
N LEU A 112 -10.84 -15.39 20.08
CA LEU A 112 -10.61 -14.17 19.29
C LEU A 112 -9.71 -14.44 18.08
N ARG A 113 -8.68 -15.29 18.25
CA ARG A 113 -7.83 -15.70 17.13
C ARG A 113 -8.57 -16.54 16.10
N GLU A 114 -9.44 -17.44 16.54
CA GLU A 114 -10.32 -18.20 15.65
C GLU A 114 -11.26 -17.29 14.86
N MET A 115 -11.87 -16.29 15.50
CA MET A 115 -12.69 -15.29 14.81
C MET A 115 -11.88 -14.52 13.76
N GLN A 116 -10.64 -14.15 14.08
CA GLN A 116 -9.73 -13.49 13.14
C GLN A 116 -9.49 -14.35 11.89
N GLU A 117 -9.15 -15.60 12.06
CA GLU A 117 -8.73 -16.46 10.94
C GLU A 117 -9.93 -16.93 10.11
N TYR A 118 -11.02 -17.29 10.75
CA TYR A 118 -12.12 -17.99 10.06
C TYR A 118 -13.31 -17.09 9.72
N ILE A 119 -13.45 -15.91 10.35
CA ILE A 119 -14.56 -14.99 10.09
C ILE A 119 -14.04 -13.70 9.47
N VAL A 120 -13.16 -13.00 10.17
CA VAL A 120 -12.76 -11.62 9.80
C VAL A 120 -11.84 -11.61 8.58
N SER A 121 -10.79 -12.45 8.60
CA SER A 121 -9.80 -12.50 7.52
C SER A 121 -10.42 -12.82 6.15
N PRO A 122 -11.28 -13.84 5.98
CA PRO A 122 -11.93 -14.11 4.71
C PRO A 122 -12.83 -12.97 4.22
N LEU A 123 -13.55 -12.32 5.14
CA LEU A 123 -14.43 -11.19 4.80
C LEU A 123 -13.64 -9.98 4.31
N PHE A 124 -12.54 -9.63 4.95
CA PHE A 124 -11.68 -8.54 4.50
C PHE A 124 -10.90 -8.90 3.24
N LYS A 125 -10.45 -10.14 3.10
CA LYS A 125 -9.79 -10.62 1.88
C LYS A 125 -10.69 -10.56 0.65
N SER A 126 -12.02 -10.61 0.83
CA SER A 126 -12.98 -10.41 -0.26
C SER A 126 -13.08 -8.98 -0.79
N VAL A 127 -12.49 -8.00 -0.10
CA VAL A 127 -12.52 -6.59 -0.50
C VAL A 127 -11.59 -6.37 -1.69
N LYS A 128 -12.09 -5.67 -2.71
CA LYS A 128 -11.31 -5.38 -3.92
C LYS A 128 -10.06 -4.57 -3.59
N GLY A 129 -8.91 -5.07 -4.03
CA GLY A 129 -7.61 -4.43 -3.80
C GLY A 129 -6.88 -4.91 -2.54
N VAL A 130 -7.51 -5.73 -1.70
CA VAL A 130 -6.83 -6.48 -0.64
C VAL A 130 -6.11 -7.67 -1.26
N GLU A 131 -4.86 -7.88 -0.90
CA GLU A 131 -4.06 -9.04 -1.30
C GLU A 131 -4.07 -10.11 -0.21
N GLU A 132 -3.82 -9.70 1.04
CA GLU A 132 -3.73 -10.62 2.16
C GLU A 132 -4.21 -9.94 3.45
N VAL A 133 -4.66 -10.76 4.40
CA VAL A 133 -5.01 -10.33 5.76
C VAL A 133 -4.28 -11.25 6.72
N ILE A 134 -3.35 -10.69 7.48
CA ILE A 134 -2.49 -11.46 8.40
C ILE A 134 -2.98 -11.22 9.83
N GLY A 135 -3.29 -12.30 10.53
CA GLY A 135 -3.60 -12.25 11.97
C GLY A 135 -2.34 -12.29 12.82
N TRP A 136 -2.28 -11.45 13.84
CA TRP A 136 -1.19 -11.40 14.81
C TRP A 136 -1.71 -11.44 16.24
N GLY A 137 -0.92 -12.01 17.14
CA GLY A 137 -1.31 -12.15 18.55
C GLY A 137 -2.32 -13.28 18.78
N GLY A 138 -2.80 -13.38 19.99
CA GLY A 138 -3.69 -14.46 20.41
C GLY A 138 -3.00 -15.80 20.53
N LYS A 139 -3.78 -16.87 20.57
CA LYS A 139 -3.33 -18.27 20.65
C LYS A 139 -3.97 -19.05 19.52
N GLU A 140 -3.16 -19.58 18.63
CA GLU A 140 -3.68 -20.42 17.55
C GLU A 140 -4.03 -21.79 18.10
N LYS A 141 -5.27 -22.23 17.86
CA LYS A 141 -5.83 -23.48 18.34
C LYS A 141 -5.21 -24.66 17.65
N GLN A 142 -4.83 -25.65 18.43
CA GLN A 142 -4.43 -26.98 17.93
C GLN A 142 -5.02 -28.08 18.80
N TYR A 143 -5.04 -29.29 18.27
CA TYR A 143 -5.42 -30.48 18.99
C TYR A 143 -4.16 -31.25 19.36
N ASP A 144 -3.80 -31.26 20.64
CA ASP A 144 -2.60 -31.91 21.12
C ASP A 144 -2.88 -33.38 21.40
N VAL A 145 -2.07 -34.26 20.84
CA VAL A 145 -2.05 -35.68 21.14
C VAL A 145 -0.78 -35.96 21.93
N LEU A 146 -0.87 -35.84 23.25
CA LEU A 146 0.27 -36.03 24.17
C LEU A 146 0.48 -37.51 24.45
N ILE A 147 1.49 -38.08 23.83
CA ILE A 147 1.79 -39.51 23.87
C ILE A 147 2.43 -39.93 25.19
N ASP A 148 1.93 -41.01 25.79
CA ASP A 148 2.53 -41.68 26.92
C ASP A 148 3.44 -42.82 26.43
N THR A 149 4.75 -42.58 26.47
CA THR A 149 5.75 -43.53 25.97
C THR A 149 5.76 -44.88 26.73
N LYS A 150 5.36 -44.90 28.02
CA LYS A 150 5.26 -46.15 28.80
C LYS A 150 4.09 -47.02 28.32
N LYS A 151 2.97 -46.39 28.00
CA LYS A 151 1.81 -47.09 27.44
C LYS A 151 2.09 -47.58 26.03
N LEU A 152 2.79 -46.82 25.19
CA LEU A 152 3.23 -47.27 23.86
C LEU A 152 4.02 -48.56 23.99
N GLN A 153 5.05 -48.57 24.86
CA GLN A 153 5.90 -49.75 25.07
C GLN A 153 5.10 -50.95 25.58
N SER A 154 4.21 -50.75 26.56
CA SER A 154 3.42 -51.85 27.12
C SER A 154 2.47 -52.51 26.14
N LEU A 155 1.97 -51.73 25.15
CA LEU A 155 1.05 -52.20 24.11
C LEU A 155 1.77 -52.55 22.79
N ASN A 156 3.10 -52.48 22.77
CA ASN A 156 3.92 -52.67 21.57
C ASN A 156 3.44 -51.85 20.37
N ILE A 157 3.30 -50.56 20.58
CA ILE A 157 2.89 -49.54 19.61
C ILE A 157 4.04 -48.60 19.36
N THR A 158 4.31 -48.25 18.11
CA THR A 158 5.33 -47.29 17.73
C THR A 158 4.73 -45.87 17.62
N TYR A 159 5.56 -44.85 17.62
CA TYR A 159 5.15 -43.47 17.36
C TYR A 159 4.51 -43.38 15.97
N ASP A 160 5.10 -44.03 14.98
CA ASP A 160 4.62 -44.05 13.60
C ASP A 160 3.21 -44.66 13.47
N ASP A 161 2.92 -45.72 14.22
CA ASP A 161 1.59 -46.33 14.28
C ASP A 161 0.52 -45.30 14.70
N VAL A 162 0.85 -44.44 15.67
CA VAL A 162 -0.06 -43.37 16.13
C VAL A 162 -0.27 -42.32 15.04
N VAL A 163 0.82 -41.86 14.40
CA VAL A 163 0.75 -40.88 13.32
C VAL A 163 -0.06 -41.39 12.14
N GLN A 164 0.18 -42.62 11.70
CA GLN A 164 -0.55 -43.27 10.63
C GLN A 164 -2.03 -43.48 10.97
N ALA A 165 -2.36 -43.82 12.22
CA ALA A 165 -3.74 -43.96 12.67
C ALA A 165 -4.50 -42.66 12.57
N LEU A 166 -3.90 -41.55 13.02
CA LEU A 166 -4.49 -40.22 12.92
C LEU A 166 -4.73 -39.80 11.48
N GLN A 167 -3.74 -40.03 10.61
CA GLN A 167 -3.83 -39.72 9.17
C GLN A 167 -4.92 -40.54 8.48
N ARG A 168 -5.02 -41.85 8.76
CA ARG A 168 -6.03 -42.74 8.14
C ARG A 168 -7.43 -42.46 8.64
N SER A 169 -7.60 -42.02 9.89
CA SER A 169 -8.90 -41.77 10.52
C SER A 169 -9.48 -40.40 10.12
N ASN A 170 -8.68 -39.48 9.57
CA ASN A 170 -9.10 -38.14 9.17
C ASN A 170 -9.12 -37.97 7.66
N ILE A 171 -9.86 -38.84 6.96
CA ILE A 171 -9.94 -38.85 5.49
C ILE A 171 -11.41 -38.79 5.05
N ALA A 172 -11.73 -37.89 4.14
CA ALA A 172 -12.98 -37.92 3.41
C ALA A 172 -12.83 -38.81 2.17
N ALA A 173 -13.56 -39.92 2.13
CA ALA A 173 -13.60 -40.77 0.95
C ALA A 173 -14.88 -40.47 0.14
N GLY A 174 -14.71 -40.08 -1.14
CA GLY A 174 -15.83 -40.02 -2.08
C GLY A 174 -16.19 -41.44 -2.50
N GLY A 175 -17.43 -41.88 -2.24
CA GLY A 175 -18.01 -43.07 -2.82
C GLY A 175 -18.70 -42.74 -4.14
N GLN A 176 -18.86 -43.74 -5.00
CA GLN A 176 -19.71 -43.62 -6.20
C GLN A 176 -21.18 -43.53 -5.75
N TYR A 177 -22.08 -43.37 -6.69
CA TYR A 177 -23.49 -43.41 -6.44
C TYR A 177 -24.02 -44.87 -6.57
N LEU A 178 -25.02 -45.19 -5.79
CA LEU A 178 -25.83 -46.40 -5.96
C LEU A 178 -27.11 -45.99 -6.68
N GLU A 179 -27.46 -46.74 -7.74
CA GLU A 179 -28.79 -46.66 -8.37
C GLU A 179 -29.71 -47.64 -7.70
N PHE A 180 -30.75 -47.12 -7.06
CA PHE A 180 -31.83 -47.92 -6.46
C PHE A 180 -33.18 -47.29 -6.82
N ASN A 181 -34.11 -48.09 -7.36
CA ASN A 181 -35.44 -47.63 -7.79
C ASN A 181 -35.46 -46.42 -8.73
N LYS A 182 -34.50 -46.30 -9.65
CA LYS A 182 -34.32 -45.18 -10.58
C LYS A 182 -33.88 -43.85 -9.89
N GLU A 183 -33.47 -43.94 -8.64
CA GLU A 183 -32.87 -42.82 -7.92
C GLU A 183 -31.36 -43.05 -7.71
N GLN A 184 -30.59 -41.99 -7.76
CA GLN A 184 -29.14 -42.03 -7.50
C GLN A 184 -28.88 -41.63 -6.06
N HIS A 185 -28.35 -42.55 -5.26
CA HIS A 185 -27.92 -42.30 -3.88
C HIS A 185 -26.42 -42.10 -3.81
N LEU A 186 -25.98 -40.88 -3.46
CA LEU A 186 -24.57 -40.56 -3.32
C LEU A 186 -24.02 -41.19 -2.05
N ILE A 187 -22.97 -41.99 -2.18
CA ILE A 187 -22.22 -42.53 -1.04
C ILE A 187 -21.11 -41.57 -0.67
N ARG A 188 -21.10 -41.14 0.58
CA ARG A 188 -20.05 -40.31 1.14
C ARG A 188 -19.48 -40.94 2.40
N GLY A 189 -18.17 -41.27 2.36
CA GLY A 189 -17.42 -41.63 3.57
C GLY A 189 -17.11 -40.37 4.36
N ALA A 190 -17.84 -40.12 5.45
CA ALA A 190 -17.63 -38.96 6.30
C ALA A 190 -16.62 -39.30 7.43
N GLY A 191 -15.34 -39.42 7.07
CA GLY A 191 -14.27 -39.79 8.02
C GLY A 191 -13.50 -38.60 8.59
N LEU A 192 -13.87 -37.33 8.29
CA LEU A 192 -13.19 -36.17 8.88
C LEU A 192 -13.61 -35.98 10.34
N TYR A 193 -12.66 -35.69 11.20
CA TYR A 193 -12.91 -35.37 12.61
C TYR A 193 -13.82 -34.15 12.75
N LYS A 194 -14.83 -34.27 13.62
CA LYS A 194 -15.77 -33.20 13.94
C LYS A 194 -15.52 -32.63 15.34
N ASN A 195 -14.96 -33.43 16.22
CA ASN A 195 -14.70 -33.08 17.62
C ASN A 195 -13.53 -33.85 18.17
N ILE A 196 -13.13 -33.53 19.39
CA ILE A 196 -11.98 -34.14 20.08
C ILE A 196 -12.19 -35.63 20.37
N ASP A 197 -13.45 -36.07 20.52
CA ASP A 197 -13.74 -37.46 20.84
C ASP A 197 -13.54 -38.36 19.61
N ASP A 198 -13.74 -37.85 18.41
CA ASP A 198 -13.37 -38.58 17.19
C ASP A 198 -11.87 -38.88 17.14
N ILE A 199 -11.04 -37.93 17.58
CA ILE A 199 -9.59 -38.10 17.67
C ILE A 199 -9.24 -39.16 18.72
N LYS A 200 -9.85 -39.07 19.92
CA LYS A 200 -9.64 -40.02 21.03
C LYS A 200 -9.96 -41.45 20.63
N ASN A 201 -11.04 -41.63 19.86
CA ASN A 201 -11.57 -42.92 19.46
C ASN A 201 -10.95 -43.49 18.17
N SER A 202 -9.99 -42.80 17.57
CA SER A 202 -9.27 -43.29 16.38
C SER A 202 -8.52 -44.56 16.67
N VAL A 203 -8.76 -45.59 15.87
CA VAL A 203 -8.19 -46.94 16.09
C VAL A 203 -6.75 -46.99 15.56
N ILE A 204 -5.80 -47.36 16.40
CA ILE A 204 -4.42 -47.55 16.03
C ILE A 204 -4.23 -48.96 15.42
N LYS A 205 -4.59 -50.00 16.18
CA LYS A 205 -4.56 -51.39 15.72
C LYS A 205 -5.53 -52.26 16.53
N SER A 206 -5.81 -53.46 16.06
CA SER A 206 -6.54 -54.47 16.81
C SER A 206 -5.57 -55.53 17.35
N GLN A 207 -5.66 -55.85 18.61
CA GLN A 207 -4.85 -56.86 19.28
C GLN A 207 -5.77 -57.78 20.09
N ASN A 208 -5.68 -59.08 19.88
CA ASN A 208 -6.53 -60.08 20.54
C ASN A 208 -8.06 -59.78 20.46
N GLY A 209 -8.54 -59.23 19.34
CA GLY A 209 -9.92 -58.88 19.14
C GLY A 209 -10.38 -57.58 19.81
N GLN A 210 -9.50 -56.86 20.52
CA GLN A 210 -9.76 -55.54 21.08
C GLN A 210 -9.09 -54.46 20.26
N ALA A 211 -9.80 -53.38 19.96
CA ALA A 211 -9.26 -52.19 19.28
C ALA A 211 -8.52 -51.36 20.33
N ILE A 212 -7.27 -51.02 20.01
CA ILE A 212 -6.49 -50.03 20.76
C ILE A 212 -6.69 -48.68 20.08
N VAL A 213 -7.16 -47.69 20.82
CA VAL A 213 -7.46 -46.37 20.35
C VAL A 213 -6.49 -45.32 20.89
N ILE A 214 -6.50 -44.13 20.30
CA ILE A 214 -5.58 -43.04 20.66
C ILE A 214 -5.58 -42.75 22.18
N GLN A 215 -6.77 -42.67 22.82
CA GLN A 215 -6.87 -42.37 24.26
C GLN A 215 -6.24 -43.40 25.17
N ASP A 216 -5.99 -44.62 24.70
CA ASP A 216 -5.33 -45.66 25.47
C ASP A 216 -3.83 -45.37 25.66
N VAL A 217 -3.21 -44.67 24.68
CA VAL A 217 -1.78 -44.39 24.60
C VAL A 217 -1.41 -42.93 24.69
N ALA A 218 -2.43 -42.03 24.61
CA ALA A 218 -2.21 -40.58 24.60
C ALA A 218 -3.31 -39.84 25.33
N LYS A 219 -2.99 -38.64 25.82
CA LYS A 219 -3.98 -37.63 26.25
C LYS A 219 -4.27 -36.71 25.14
N VAL A 220 -5.53 -36.63 24.70
CA VAL A 220 -5.99 -35.67 23.67
C VAL A 220 -6.62 -34.47 24.34
N GLN A 221 -6.15 -33.29 24.01
CA GLN A 221 -6.65 -32.01 24.57
C GLN A 221 -6.61 -30.90 23.53
N ILE A 222 -7.39 -29.86 23.77
CA ILE A 222 -7.25 -28.60 23.02
C ILE A 222 -6.05 -27.85 23.61
N GLY A 223 -5.10 -27.53 22.77
CA GLY A 223 -3.90 -26.78 23.10
C GLY A 223 -3.77 -25.52 22.26
N SER A 224 -2.60 -24.93 22.32
CA SER A 224 -2.25 -23.79 21.47
C SER A 224 -0.86 -23.98 20.88
N MET A 225 -0.70 -23.56 19.62
CA MET A 225 0.58 -23.54 18.95
C MET A 225 1.60 -22.74 19.76
N PRO A 226 2.88 -23.18 19.84
CA PRO A 226 3.94 -22.40 20.48
C PRO A 226 4.03 -21.01 19.84
N ARG A 227 4.07 -19.98 20.67
CA ARG A 227 4.13 -18.59 20.22
C ARG A 227 5.56 -18.08 20.24
N PHE A 228 5.97 -17.38 19.18
CA PHE A 228 7.25 -16.67 19.10
C PHE A 228 7.13 -15.21 19.53
N GLY A 229 5.92 -14.71 19.75
CA GLY A 229 5.65 -13.35 20.18
C GLY A 229 4.24 -13.16 20.67
N ALA A 230 3.95 -11.97 21.18
CA ALA A 230 2.63 -11.55 21.61
C ALA A 230 2.42 -10.07 21.21
N ILE A 231 1.17 -9.67 21.03
CA ILE A 231 0.78 -8.28 20.81
C ILE A 231 0.03 -7.78 22.03
N SER A 232 0.34 -6.57 22.44
CA SER A 232 -0.41 -5.88 23.49
C SER A 232 -0.90 -4.53 23.02
N ILE A 233 -2.14 -4.19 23.43
CA ILE A 233 -2.75 -2.89 23.24
C ILE A 233 -3.17 -2.42 24.64
N ASP A 234 -2.76 -1.22 25.01
CA ASP A 234 -3.03 -0.63 26.33
C ASP A 234 -2.63 -1.54 27.51
N GLY A 235 -1.52 -2.31 27.35
CA GLY A 235 -0.99 -3.20 28.39
C GLY A 235 -1.71 -4.54 28.53
N LYS A 236 -2.69 -4.85 27.63
CA LYS A 236 -3.38 -6.16 27.59
C LYS A 236 -3.01 -6.91 26.33
N GLU A 237 -2.89 -8.24 26.40
CA GLU A 237 -2.74 -9.04 25.20
C GLU A 237 -3.95 -8.89 24.29
N ALA A 238 -3.71 -8.79 22.97
CA ALA A 238 -4.70 -8.54 21.97
C ALA A 238 -4.52 -9.42 20.73
N VAL A 239 -5.58 -9.53 19.94
CA VAL A 239 -5.58 -10.11 18.60
C VAL A 239 -5.78 -8.99 17.60
N ILE A 240 -4.87 -8.85 16.66
CA ILE A 240 -4.98 -7.86 15.59
C ILE A 240 -4.97 -8.52 14.22
N GLY A 241 -5.56 -7.82 13.25
CA GLY A 241 -5.42 -8.13 11.85
C GLY A 241 -4.71 -6.99 11.11
N MET A 242 -3.82 -7.36 10.21
CA MET A 242 -3.11 -6.45 9.32
C MET A 242 -3.53 -6.72 7.88
N VAL A 243 -4.05 -5.70 7.22
CA VAL A 243 -4.49 -5.79 5.83
C VAL A 243 -3.40 -5.29 4.91
N LEU A 244 -3.00 -6.14 3.97
CA LEU A 244 -2.04 -5.85 2.91
C LEU A 244 -2.80 -5.56 1.62
N GLN A 245 -2.53 -4.40 1.02
CA GLN A 245 -3.06 -4.09 -0.30
C GLN A 245 -2.25 -4.75 -1.40
N ARG A 246 -2.91 -5.05 -2.51
CA ARG A 246 -2.27 -5.48 -3.75
C ARG A 246 -1.44 -4.35 -4.35
N THR A 247 -0.29 -4.71 -4.91
CA THR A 247 0.54 -3.77 -5.69
C THR A 247 -0.30 -3.07 -6.76
N GLU A 248 -0.02 -1.78 -7.02
CA GLU A 248 -0.72 -0.95 -8.00
C GLU A 248 -2.19 -0.60 -7.68
N THR A 249 -2.66 -0.85 -6.45
CA THR A 249 -3.98 -0.40 -6.00
C THR A 249 -3.90 0.93 -5.23
N ASN A 250 -5.00 1.67 -5.20
CA ASN A 250 -5.09 2.92 -4.43
C ASN A 250 -5.42 2.65 -2.96
N ALA A 251 -4.47 2.95 -2.07
CA ALA A 251 -4.59 2.70 -0.64
C ALA A 251 -5.82 3.36 0.01
N ALA A 252 -6.12 4.62 -0.36
CA ALA A 252 -7.26 5.34 0.21
C ALA A 252 -8.59 4.67 -0.18
N LYS A 253 -8.70 4.22 -1.43
CA LYS A 253 -9.90 3.51 -1.90
C LYS A 253 -10.06 2.14 -1.25
N VAL A 254 -8.95 1.40 -1.05
CA VAL A 254 -8.98 0.11 -0.35
C VAL A 254 -9.44 0.30 1.10
N VAL A 255 -8.90 1.31 1.80
CA VAL A 255 -9.30 1.59 3.19
C VAL A 255 -10.76 2.05 3.28
N GLU A 256 -11.25 2.84 2.34
CA GLU A 256 -12.67 3.23 2.27
C GLU A 256 -13.58 1.99 2.17
N LEU A 257 -13.29 1.07 1.26
CA LEU A 257 -14.02 -0.18 1.10
C LEU A 257 -13.93 -1.09 2.33
N LEU A 258 -12.76 -1.10 3.02
CA LEU A 258 -12.60 -1.83 4.28
C LEU A 258 -13.48 -1.24 5.37
N LYS A 259 -13.56 0.09 5.50
CA LYS A 259 -14.43 0.76 6.47
C LYS A 259 -15.91 0.44 6.23
N GLU A 260 -16.35 0.42 4.99
CA GLU A 260 -17.71 -0.04 4.64
C GLU A 260 -17.93 -1.51 5.04
N LYS A 261 -16.91 -2.37 4.79
CA LYS A 261 -16.98 -3.79 5.11
C LYS A 261 -17.01 -4.08 6.61
N ILE A 262 -16.43 -3.21 7.47
CA ILE A 262 -16.46 -3.35 8.93
C ILE A 262 -17.90 -3.49 9.45
N LEU A 263 -18.87 -2.77 8.89
CA LEU A 263 -20.27 -2.89 9.28
C LEU A 263 -20.80 -4.32 9.10
N THR A 264 -20.46 -4.93 7.97
CA THR A 264 -20.85 -6.33 7.69
C THR A 264 -20.10 -7.31 8.61
N VAL A 265 -18.80 -7.09 8.83
CA VAL A 265 -17.98 -7.94 9.72
C VAL A 265 -18.53 -7.89 11.14
N ASN A 266 -18.80 -6.70 11.67
CA ASN A 266 -19.35 -6.54 13.03
C ASN A 266 -20.72 -7.20 13.18
N SER A 267 -21.55 -7.24 12.14
CA SER A 267 -22.83 -7.95 12.20
C SER A 267 -22.72 -9.48 12.18
N THR A 268 -21.54 -9.99 11.81
CA THR A 268 -21.26 -11.44 11.77
C THR A 268 -20.55 -11.93 13.04
N LEU A 269 -19.92 -11.01 13.77
CA LEU A 269 -19.26 -11.31 15.04
C LEU A 269 -20.28 -11.47 16.18
N PRO A 270 -19.95 -12.23 17.24
CA PRO A 270 -20.78 -12.34 18.42
C PRO A 270 -21.01 -10.98 19.13
N ASP A 271 -22.11 -10.89 19.87
CA ASP A 271 -22.43 -9.69 20.66
C ASP A 271 -21.29 -9.30 21.61
N GLY A 272 -20.89 -8.03 21.57
CA GLY A 272 -19.79 -7.51 22.38
C GLY A 272 -18.40 -7.57 21.71
N VAL A 273 -18.26 -8.26 20.59
CA VAL A 273 -17.01 -8.29 19.80
C VAL A 273 -17.14 -7.37 18.59
N GLU A 274 -16.17 -6.51 18.40
CA GLU A 274 -16.13 -5.56 17.27
C GLU A 274 -14.72 -5.36 16.71
N ILE A 275 -14.67 -4.88 15.48
CA ILE A 275 -13.44 -4.43 14.83
C ILE A 275 -13.13 -3.00 15.28
N ASN A 276 -12.00 -2.82 15.93
CA ASN A 276 -11.49 -1.52 16.37
C ASN A 276 -10.28 -1.12 15.51
N PRO A 277 -10.37 -0.11 14.63
CA PRO A 277 -9.24 0.36 13.85
C PRO A 277 -8.10 0.89 14.72
N ILE A 278 -6.86 0.47 14.44
CA ILE A 278 -5.64 0.93 15.15
C ILE A 278 -4.79 1.80 14.23
N TYR A 279 -4.63 1.38 12.98
CA TYR A 279 -3.85 2.09 11.98
C TYR A 279 -4.64 2.22 10.70
N ASP A 280 -4.72 3.43 10.20
CA ASP A 280 -5.38 3.79 8.97
C ASP A 280 -4.46 4.67 8.12
N ARG A 281 -3.96 4.10 7.04
CA ARG A 281 -3.07 4.82 6.13
C ARG A 281 -3.77 6.00 5.43
N SER A 282 -5.08 5.93 5.23
CA SER A 282 -5.83 7.03 4.60
C SER A 282 -5.82 8.29 5.45
N GLU A 283 -5.81 8.18 6.78
CA GLU A 283 -5.71 9.35 7.68
C GLU A 283 -4.39 10.09 7.51
N ILE A 284 -3.27 9.35 7.39
CA ILE A 284 -1.94 9.96 7.17
C ILE A 284 -1.93 10.68 5.81
N THR A 285 -2.48 10.03 4.79
CA THR A 285 -2.57 10.62 3.44
C THR A 285 -3.44 11.88 3.45
N LEU A 286 -4.62 11.82 4.09
CA LEU A 286 -5.51 12.97 4.22
C LEU A 286 -4.88 14.14 5.00
N LYS A 287 -4.20 13.85 6.12
CA LYS A 287 -3.46 14.87 6.88
C LYS A 287 -2.39 15.53 6.02
N ALA A 288 -1.64 14.76 5.24
CA ALA A 288 -0.63 15.27 4.33
C ALA A 288 -1.25 16.15 3.23
N VAL A 289 -2.33 15.71 2.59
CA VAL A 289 -3.06 16.48 1.58
C VAL A 289 -3.62 17.78 2.18
N ASN A 290 -4.23 17.72 3.36
CA ASN A 290 -4.76 18.89 4.05
C ASN A 290 -3.64 19.88 4.42
N THR A 291 -2.49 19.41 4.88
CA THR A 291 -1.32 20.26 5.17
C THR A 291 -0.83 20.95 3.89
N MET A 292 -0.74 20.22 2.77
CA MET A 292 -0.34 20.80 1.49
C MET A 292 -1.37 21.81 0.97
N THR A 293 -2.66 21.50 1.02
CA THR A 293 -3.74 22.42 0.62
C THR A 293 -3.74 23.68 1.48
N SER A 294 -3.53 23.54 2.78
CA SER A 294 -3.39 24.68 3.69
C SER A 294 -2.17 25.54 3.36
N ALA A 295 -1.01 24.91 3.08
CA ALA A 295 0.20 25.62 2.68
C ALA A 295 0.00 26.37 1.35
N LEU A 296 -0.62 25.71 0.35
CA LEU A 296 -0.97 26.34 -0.94
C LEU A 296 -1.89 27.53 -0.73
N THR A 297 -2.97 27.36 0.04
CA THR A 297 -3.93 28.43 0.30
C THR A 297 -3.29 29.60 1.04
N SER A 298 -2.51 29.32 2.09
CA SER A 298 -1.78 30.33 2.84
C SER A 298 -0.75 31.06 1.97
N GLY A 299 -0.04 30.33 1.10
CA GLY A 299 0.89 30.90 0.13
C GLY A 299 0.22 31.86 -0.84
N VAL A 300 -0.90 31.43 -1.42
CA VAL A 300 -1.70 32.30 -2.33
C VAL A 300 -2.20 33.57 -1.61
N VAL A 301 -2.72 33.43 -0.37
CA VAL A 301 -3.18 34.57 0.42
C VAL A 301 -2.03 35.52 0.76
N LEU A 302 -0.88 34.99 1.17
CA LEU A 302 0.30 35.80 1.47
C LEU A 302 0.78 36.56 0.22
N VAL A 303 0.89 35.88 -0.91
CA VAL A 303 1.25 36.51 -2.19
C VAL A 303 0.24 37.59 -2.55
N ALA A 304 -1.07 37.34 -2.41
CA ALA A 304 -2.12 38.32 -2.68
C ALA A 304 -1.95 39.59 -1.80
N ILE A 305 -1.67 39.42 -0.49
CA ILE A 305 -1.42 40.52 0.43
C ILE A 305 -0.19 41.32 0.01
N VAL A 306 0.92 40.64 -0.26
CA VAL A 306 2.17 41.29 -0.69
C VAL A 306 1.96 42.07 -1.99
N LEU A 307 1.30 41.47 -2.99
CA LEU A 307 0.99 42.12 -4.27
C LEU A 307 0.11 43.35 -4.07
N PHE A 308 -0.90 43.26 -3.20
CA PHE A 308 -1.77 44.40 -2.90
C PHE A 308 -0.97 45.55 -2.27
N LEU A 309 -0.03 45.23 -1.38
CA LEU A 309 0.82 46.24 -0.72
C LEU A 309 1.81 46.90 -1.68
N PHE A 310 2.35 46.13 -2.64
CA PHE A 310 3.38 46.64 -3.58
C PHE A 310 2.78 47.33 -4.82
N LEU A 311 1.73 46.76 -5.41
CA LEU A 311 1.14 47.29 -6.64
C LEU A 311 0.18 48.45 -6.40
N PHE A 312 -0.33 48.64 -5.17
CA PHE A 312 -1.32 49.67 -4.82
C PHE A 312 -2.51 49.79 -5.76
N GLU A 313 -2.70 48.79 -6.63
CA GLU A 313 -3.80 48.69 -7.60
C GLU A 313 -4.50 47.36 -7.57
N LEU A 314 -5.78 47.38 -7.21
CA LEU A 314 -6.61 46.19 -7.04
C LEU A 314 -6.72 45.33 -8.29
N ARG A 315 -6.70 45.95 -9.46
CA ARG A 315 -6.87 45.26 -10.76
C ARG A 315 -5.64 44.49 -11.16
N SER A 316 -4.47 45.10 -10.98
CA SER A 316 -3.17 44.44 -11.22
C SER A 316 -2.99 43.25 -10.30
N ALA A 317 -3.30 43.42 -9.00
CA ALA A 317 -3.25 42.32 -8.04
C ALA A 317 -4.23 41.21 -8.41
N PHE A 318 -5.45 41.54 -8.84
CA PHE A 318 -6.46 40.54 -9.25
C PHE A 318 -6.00 39.71 -10.47
N ILE A 319 -5.36 40.30 -11.46
CA ILE A 319 -4.81 39.59 -12.63
C ILE A 319 -3.76 38.56 -12.19
N VAL A 320 -2.85 38.98 -11.34
CA VAL A 320 -1.80 38.08 -10.83
C VAL A 320 -2.38 36.95 -9.96
N ILE A 321 -3.31 37.28 -9.08
CA ILE A 321 -3.98 36.25 -8.25
C ILE A 321 -4.75 35.24 -9.12
N LEU A 322 -5.40 35.69 -10.18
CA LEU A 322 -6.15 34.82 -11.09
C LEU A 322 -5.21 33.92 -11.94
N SER A 323 -4.00 34.36 -12.24
CA SER A 323 -3.03 33.58 -12.99
C SER A 323 -2.54 32.33 -12.23
N LEU A 324 -2.50 32.38 -10.88
CA LEU A 324 -2.05 31.27 -10.03
C LEU A 324 -2.90 30.00 -10.21
N PRO A 325 -4.22 30.01 -9.96
CA PRO A 325 -5.04 28.82 -10.10
C PRO A 325 -5.06 28.29 -11.54
N VAL A 326 -4.99 29.18 -12.55
CA VAL A 326 -4.96 28.74 -13.95
C VAL A 326 -3.65 28.01 -14.27
N SER A 327 -2.50 28.51 -13.79
CA SER A 327 -1.21 27.82 -13.95
C SER A 327 -1.19 26.45 -13.28
N LEU A 328 -1.76 26.35 -12.08
CA LEU A 328 -1.91 25.09 -11.38
C LEU A 328 -2.85 24.12 -12.10
N LEU A 329 -3.97 24.59 -12.64
CA LEU A 329 -4.88 23.77 -13.43
C LEU A 329 -4.20 23.20 -14.68
N ILE A 330 -3.38 23.99 -15.38
CA ILE A 330 -2.58 23.51 -16.52
C ILE A 330 -1.62 22.42 -16.07
N ALA A 331 -0.97 22.59 -14.92
CA ALA A 331 -0.08 21.56 -14.38
C ALA A 331 -0.84 20.26 -14.03
N PHE A 332 -2.03 20.33 -13.45
CA PHE A 332 -2.88 19.15 -13.20
C PHE A 332 -3.32 18.46 -14.50
N LEU A 333 -3.66 19.23 -15.54
CA LEU A 333 -3.98 18.68 -16.86
C LEU A 333 -2.78 17.96 -17.49
N LEU A 334 -1.57 18.52 -17.34
CA LEU A 334 -0.35 17.87 -17.80
C LEU A 334 -0.05 16.60 -16.99
N MET A 335 -0.25 16.63 -15.67
CA MET A 335 -0.12 15.42 -14.82
C MET A 335 -1.04 14.31 -15.31
N GLU A 336 -2.31 14.62 -15.54
CA GLU A 336 -3.29 13.64 -16.04
C GLU A 336 -2.88 13.10 -17.41
N TYR A 337 -2.49 13.99 -18.34
CA TYR A 337 -2.08 13.60 -19.68
C TYR A 337 -0.86 12.67 -19.69
N PHE A 338 0.13 12.91 -18.81
CA PHE A 338 1.32 12.07 -18.67
C PHE A 338 1.16 10.91 -17.66
N GLY A 339 -0.05 10.71 -17.12
CA GLY A 339 -0.34 9.60 -16.20
C GLY A 339 0.38 9.72 -14.84
N LEU A 340 0.72 10.92 -14.40
CA LEU A 340 1.36 11.16 -13.11
C LEU A 340 0.32 11.23 -11.98
N SER A 341 0.52 10.42 -10.96
CA SER A 341 -0.38 10.43 -9.79
C SER A 341 -0.16 11.66 -8.91
N ALA A 342 -1.26 12.23 -8.40
CA ALA A 342 -1.23 13.25 -7.35
C ALA A 342 -0.88 12.57 -6.01
N ASN A 343 0.39 12.41 -5.73
CA ASN A 343 0.93 11.88 -4.49
C ASN A 343 1.57 12.99 -3.64
N LEU A 344 2.02 12.65 -2.43
CA LEU A 344 2.61 13.60 -1.50
C LEU A 344 3.80 14.36 -2.11
N MET A 345 4.67 13.66 -2.87
CA MET A 345 5.85 14.28 -3.47
C MET A 345 5.47 15.22 -4.62
N SER A 346 4.53 14.81 -5.48
CA SER A 346 4.04 15.65 -6.57
C SER A 346 3.34 16.91 -6.05
N LEU A 347 2.51 16.78 -5.00
CA LEU A 347 1.85 17.92 -4.36
C LEU A 347 2.84 18.86 -3.65
N SER A 348 3.91 18.31 -3.05
CA SER A 348 5.01 19.12 -2.49
C SER A 348 5.69 19.97 -3.57
N GLY A 349 5.90 19.40 -4.77
CA GLY A 349 6.42 20.15 -5.92
C GLY A 349 5.52 21.32 -6.31
N LEU A 350 4.20 21.11 -6.33
CA LEU A 350 3.23 22.19 -6.57
C LEU A 350 3.33 23.29 -5.50
N ALA A 351 3.45 22.93 -4.22
CA ALA A 351 3.57 23.90 -3.14
C ALA A 351 4.83 24.77 -3.28
N ILE A 352 5.96 24.18 -3.63
CA ILE A 352 7.22 24.90 -3.89
C ILE A 352 7.06 25.85 -5.10
N ALA A 353 6.42 25.36 -6.17
CA ALA A 353 6.26 26.11 -7.39
C ALA A 353 5.38 27.36 -7.26
N VAL A 354 4.42 27.37 -6.31
CA VAL A 354 3.51 28.53 -6.12
C VAL A 354 4.25 29.83 -5.92
N GLY A 355 5.36 29.83 -5.16
CA GLY A 355 6.19 31.04 -5.00
C GLY A 355 6.89 31.51 -6.27
N MET A 356 7.16 30.59 -7.20
CA MET A 356 7.90 30.87 -8.45
C MET A 356 6.99 31.24 -9.63
N ILE A 357 5.70 30.89 -9.59
CA ILE A 357 4.72 31.14 -10.67
C ILE A 357 4.50 32.64 -10.87
N VAL A 358 4.53 33.38 -9.79
CA VAL A 358 4.06 34.76 -9.74
C VAL A 358 4.98 35.74 -10.45
N ASP A 359 6.28 35.47 -10.44
CA ASP A 359 7.32 36.40 -10.92
C ASP A 359 7.12 36.81 -12.37
N GLY A 360 6.92 35.88 -13.28
CA GLY A 360 6.71 36.17 -14.71
C GLY A 360 5.45 37.00 -14.95
N THR A 361 4.38 36.72 -14.22
CA THR A 361 3.12 37.46 -14.32
C THR A 361 3.23 38.88 -13.78
N ILE A 362 3.91 39.06 -12.64
CA ILE A 362 4.14 40.39 -12.04
C ILE A 362 4.88 41.29 -13.02
N VAL A 363 5.99 40.81 -13.62
CA VAL A 363 6.80 41.60 -14.54
C VAL A 363 6.00 42.10 -15.74
N ILE A 364 5.11 41.25 -16.32
CA ILE A 364 4.27 41.64 -17.46
C ILE A 364 3.23 42.67 -17.03
N VAL A 365 2.56 42.44 -15.90
CA VAL A 365 1.48 43.34 -15.40
C VAL A 365 2.09 44.68 -15.03
N GLU A 366 3.22 44.70 -14.31
CA GLU A 366 3.89 45.94 -13.90
C GLU A 366 4.40 46.74 -15.08
N ASN A 367 5.10 46.11 -16.03
CA ASN A 367 5.56 46.80 -17.26
C ASN A 367 4.41 47.37 -18.08
N THR A 368 3.32 46.57 -18.20
CA THR A 368 2.12 47.06 -18.91
C THR A 368 1.45 48.22 -18.17
N PHE A 369 1.34 48.14 -16.85
CA PHE A 369 0.75 49.20 -16.03
C PHE A 369 1.57 50.50 -16.14
N ARG A 370 2.89 50.42 -16.03
CA ARG A 370 3.79 51.55 -16.18
C ARG A 370 3.65 52.21 -17.52
N LYS A 371 3.67 51.47 -18.63
CA LYS A 371 3.49 52.00 -19.98
C LYS A 371 2.12 52.63 -20.23
N LEU A 372 1.05 52.05 -19.66
CA LEU A 372 -0.29 52.62 -19.74
C LEU A 372 -0.40 53.98 -19.03
N HIS A 373 0.54 54.24 -18.07
CA HIS A 373 0.61 55.53 -17.37
C HIS A 373 1.43 56.56 -18.14
N ASP A 374 2.52 56.13 -18.80
CA ASP A 374 3.53 56.98 -19.39
C ASP A 374 3.17 57.33 -20.88
N GLU A 375 2.66 56.39 -21.65
CA GLU A 375 2.38 56.51 -23.07
C GLU A 375 0.85 56.80 -23.33
N LYS A 376 0.53 58.09 -23.50
CA LYS A 376 -0.88 58.53 -23.71
C LYS A 376 -1.31 58.54 -25.16
N ASP A 377 -0.37 58.52 -26.11
CA ASP A 377 -0.61 58.72 -27.54
C ASP A 377 -0.89 57.43 -28.31
N LYS A 378 -0.66 56.27 -27.70
CA LYS A 378 -0.86 54.94 -28.28
C LYS A 378 -2.20 54.31 -27.86
N SER A 379 -2.72 53.45 -28.70
CA SER A 379 -3.88 52.64 -28.35
C SER A 379 -3.55 51.65 -27.20
N LYS A 380 -4.53 51.33 -26.34
CA LYS A 380 -4.33 50.35 -25.26
C LYS A 380 -3.83 48.99 -25.74
N PHE A 381 -4.29 48.57 -26.93
CA PHE A 381 -3.85 47.33 -27.55
C PHE A 381 -2.35 47.34 -27.90
N GLU A 382 -1.90 48.44 -28.53
CA GLU A 382 -0.49 48.63 -28.90
C GLU A 382 0.41 48.62 -27.64
N ILE A 383 0.01 49.35 -26.59
CA ILE A 383 0.75 49.42 -25.34
C ILE A 383 0.89 48.01 -24.69
N VAL A 384 -0.21 47.25 -24.62
CA VAL A 384 -0.18 45.90 -24.04
C VAL A 384 0.67 44.97 -24.90
N ALA A 385 0.57 45.04 -26.22
CA ALA A 385 1.37 44.22 -27.13
C ALA A 385 2.87 44.52 -27.03
N GLU A 386 3.26 45.82 -27.04
CA GLU A 386 4.64 46.25 -26.92
C GLU A 386 5.24 45.89 -25.53
N SER A 387 4.49 46.16 -24.45
CA SER A 387 4.95 45.87 -23.09
C SER A 387 5.16 44.37 -22.88
N THR A 388 4.26 43.52 -23.39
CA THR A 388 4.41 42.07 -23.33
C THR A 388 5.58 41.59 -24.17
N LYS A 389 5.72 42.09 -25.42
CA LYS A 389 6.86 41.69 -26.29
C LYS A 389 8.22 42.04 -25.71
N GLU A 390 8.31 43.17 -25.05
CA GLU A 390 9.57 43.63 -24.42
C GLU A 390 10.06 42.67 -23.31
N VAL A 391 9.15 42.19 -22.49
CA VAL A 391 9.47 41.33 -21.33
C VAL A 391 9.32 39.85 -21.63
N ALA A 392 8.71 39.44 -22.72
CA ALA A 392 8.46 38.05 -23.09
C ALA A 392 9.76 37.21 -23.12
N THR A 393 10.82 37.74 -23.79
CA THR A 393 12.08 37.04 -23.90
C THR A 393 12.78 36.89 -22.54
N PRO A 394 12.97 37.94 -21.71
CA PRO A 394 13.54 37.82 -20.38
C PRO A 394 12.75 36.86 -19.46
N VAL A 395 11.40 36.97 -19.47
CA VAL A 395 10.54 36.10 -18.64
C VAL A 395 10.64 34.65 -19.08
N THR A 396 10.63 34.38 -20.39
CA THR A 396 10.80 33.02 -20.92
C THR A 396 12.15 32.43 -20.50
N PHE A 397 13.22 33.17 -20.65
CA PHE A 397 14.56 32.72 -20.24
C PHE A 397 14.63 32.45 -18.74
N ALA A 398 14.12 33.36 -17.92
CA ALA A 398 14.11 33.20 -16.47
C ALA A 398 13.37 31.90 -16.04
N ILE A 399 12.16 31.67 -16.58
CA ILE A 399 11.36 30.48 -16.26
C ILE A 399 12.06 29.20 -16.75
N LEU A 400 12.64 29.20 -17.96
CA LEU A 400 13.36 28.06 -18.50
C LEU A 400 14.64 27.75 -17.70
N VAL A 401 15.36 28.76 -17.22
CA VAL A 401 16.53 28.57 -16.36
C VAL A 401 16.11 27.95 -15.03
N ILE A 402 15.03 28.45 -14.41
CA ILE A 402 14.50 27.86 -13.17
C ILE A 402 14.08 26.41 -13.40
N ALA A 403 13.34 26.13 -14.47
CA ALA A 403 12.93 24.75 -14.80
C ALA A 403 14.14 23.84 -15.02
N ALA A 404 15.21 24.33 -15.66
CA ALA A 404 16.42 23.57 -15.92
C ALA A 404 17.17 23.15 -14.63
N VAL A 405 17.04 23.91 -13.54
CA VAL A 405 17.61 23.56 -12.23
C VAL A 405 17.04 22.25 -11.67
N PHE A 406 15.80 21.89 -12.05
CA PHE A 406 15.16 20.66 -11.60
C PHE A 406 15.44 19.44 -12.49
N ILE A 407 16.01 19.62 -13.70
CA ILE A 407 16.33 18.51 -14.61
C ILE A 407 17.30 17.49 -13.98
N PRO A 408 18.36 17.88 -13.24
CA PRO A 408 19.25 16.92 -12.60
C PRO A 408 18.55 15.95 -11.63
N LEU A 409 17.44 16.36 -11.01
CA LEU A 409 16.65 15.49 -10.14
C LEU A 409 15.98 14.33 -10.90
N LEU A 410 15.75 14.49 -12.21
CA LEU A 410 15.19 13.45 -13.07
C LEU A 410 16.22 12.36 -13.41
N SER A 411 17.50 12.65 -13.29
CA SER A 411 18.59 11.69 -13.54
C SER A 411 18.93 10.84 -12.31
N LEU A 412 18.30 11.09 -11.16
CA LEU A 412 18.51 10.29 -9.96
C LEU A 412 17.94 8.87 -10.17
N GLY A 413 18.75 7.86 -9.85
CA GLY A 413 18.33 6.46 -9.88
C GLY A 413 17.79 5.93 -8.54
N GLY A 414 17.28 4.73 -8.56
CA GLY A 414 16.87 4.00 -7.36
C GLY A 414 15.75 4.69 -6.55
N LEU A 415 15.82 4.60 -5.22
CA LEU A 415 14.81 5.16 -4.32
C LEU A 415 14.72 6.69 -4.39
N ALA A 416 15.87 7.36 -4.51
CA ALA A 416 15.91 8.81 -4.62
C ALA A 416 15.19 9.31 -5.88
N GLY A 417 15.41 8.66 -7.02
CA GLY A 417 14.70 8.97 -8.26
C GLY A 417 13.18 8.81 -8.11
N LYS A 418 12.73 7.71 -7.54
CA LYS A 418 11.28 7.46 -7.30
C LYS A 418 10.62 8.51 -6.41
N LEU A 419 11.35 9.06 -5.44
CA LEU A 419 10.84 10.08 -4.54
C LEU A 419 10.86 11.47 -5.18
N TYR A 420 11.96 11.86 -5.80
CA TYR A 420 12.15 13.26 -6.25
C TYR A 420 11.70 13.52 -7.68
N SER A 421 11.71 12.52 -8.59
CA SER A 421 11.28 12.73 -9.98
C SER A 421 9.83 13.23 -10.10
N PRO A 422 8.81 12.68 -9.39
CA PRO A 422 7.45 13.23 -9.47
C PRO A 422 7.37 14.69 -9.01
N MET A 423 8.14 15.06 -8.00
CA MET A 423 8.22 16.45 -7.52
C MET A 423 8.84 17.36 -8.58
N ALA A 424 9.99 16.97 -9.15
CA ALA A 424 10.71 17.75 -10.16
C ALA A 424 9.87 17.95 -11.43
N ILE A 425 9.24 16.87 -11.93
CA ILE A 425 8.37 16.93 -13.13
C ILE A 425 7.21 17.91 -12.89
N ASN A 426 6.59 17.87 -11.72
CA ASN A 426 5.49 18.77 -11.39
C ASN A 426 5.92 20.23 -11.33
N ILE A 427 7.08 20.52 -10.75
CA ILE A 427 7.62 21.88 -10.77
C ILE A 427 7.81 22.36 -12.21
N VAL A 428 8.37 21.51 -13.07
CA VAL A 428 8.55 21.84 -14.50
C VAL A 428 7.19 22.07 -15.19
N PHE A 429 6.18 21.23 -14.92
CA PHE A 429 4.83 21.44 -15.49
C PHE A 429 4.19 22.74 -15.04
N VAL A 430 4.34 23.08 -13.75
CA VAL A 430 3.86 24.36 -13.23
C VAL A 430 4.59 25.52 -13.88
N MET A 431 5.90 25.45 -14.07
CA MET A 431 6.71 26.47 -14.73
C MET A 431 6.27 26.68 -16.19
N LEU A 432 6.07 25.59 -16.94
CA LEU A 432 5.54 25.67 -18.30
C LEU A 432 4.12 26.22 -18.35
N GLY A 433 3.26 25.80 -17.43
CA GLY A 433 1.91 26.33 -17.27
C GLY A 433 1.93 27.82 -16.95
N SER A 434 2.78 28.29 -16.04
CA SER A 434 2.91 29.69 -15.68
C SER A 434 3.44 30.54 -16.85
N LEU A 435 4.37 30.00 -17.62
CA LEU A 435 4.87 30.67 -18.84
C LEU A 435 3.74 30.85 -19.88
N ALA A 436 2.95 29.81 -20.12
CA ALA A 436 1.81 29.90 -21.03
C ALA A 436 0.76 30.93 -20.55
N VAL A 437 0.45 30.93 -19.25
CA VAL A 437 -0.47 31.90 -18.65
C VAL A 437 0.10 33.31 -18.74
N ALA A 438 1.37 33.51 -18.42
CA ALA A 438 2.03 34.82 -18.46
C ALA A 438 2.04 35.41 -19.86
N LEU A 439 2.33 34.61 -20.89
CA LEU A 439 2.42 35.12 -22.28
C LEU A 439 1.09 35.20 -23.04
N ILE A 440 0.10 34.39 -22.62
CA ILE A 440 -1.19 34.32 -23.35
C ILE A 440 -2.32 34.96 -22.54
N LEU A 441 -2.56 34.50 -21.33
CA LEU A 441 -3.72 34.91 -20.53
C LEU A 441 -3.51 36.30 -19.91
N VAL A 442 -2.35 36.55 -19.34
CA VAL A 442 -2.07 37.82 -18.64
C VAL A 442 -2.16 39.05 -19.57
N PRO A 443 -1.64 39.07 -20.81
CA PRO A 443 -1.83 40.17 -21.71
C PRO A 443 -3.31 40.41 -22.04
N VAL A 444 -4.11 39.37 -22.21
CA VAL A 444 -5.56 39.49 -22.44
C VAL A 444 -6.26 40.08 -21.22
N LEU A 445 -5.94 39.62 -20.03
CA LEU A 445 -6.50 40.15 -18.78
C LEU A 445 -6.09 41.61 -18.53
N THR A 446 -4.84 41.98 -18.83
CA THR A 446 -4.37 43.36 -18.71
C THR A 446 -5.09 44.27 -19.72
N TYR A 447 -5.29 43.78 -20.93
CA TYR A 447 -6.11 44.54 -21.91
C TYR A 447 -7.55 44.70 -21.47
N LEU A 448 -8.18 43.73 -20.87
CA LEU A 448 -9.58 43.82 -20.45
C LEU A 448 -9.74 44.63 -19.15
N LEU A 449 -8.94 44.42 -18.13
CA LEU A 449 -9.16 44.88 -16.77
C LEU A 449 -8.42 46.20 -16.43
N LEU A 450 -7.20 46.44 -16.94
CA LEU A 450 -6.48 47.66 -16.63
C LEU A 450 -7.13 48.84 -17.36
N LYS A 451 -7.17 49.99 -16.73
CA LYS A 451 -7.65 51.25 -17.32
C LYS A 451 -6.47 52.21 -17.47
N PRO A 452 -6.43 53.01 -18.58
CA PRO A 452 -5.45 54.08 -18.65
C PRO A 452 -5.73 55.09 -17.52
N ALA A 453 -4.66 55.52 -16.86
CA ALA A 453 -4.77 56.45 -15.75
C ALA A 453 -5.44 57.76 -16.17
N LYS A 454 -6.51 58.16 -15.50
CA LYS A 454 -7.02 59.54 -15.64
C LYS A 454 -5.98 60.49 -15.03
N SER A 455 -5.71 61.59 -15.77
CA SER A 455 -4.76 62.64 -15.37
C SER A 455 -5.31 63.43 -14.18
N SER A 456 -5.27 62.89 -13.03
CA SER A 456 -5.51 63.53 -11.74
C SER A 456 -5.24 62.51 -10.68
N ASP A 457 -4.05 62.48 -10.11
CA ASP A 457 -3.88 62.64 -8.66
C ASP A 457 -2.46 62.42 -8.21
N ASN A 458 -2.12 63.17 -7.19
CA ASN A 458 -0.95 63.07 -6.33
C ASN A 458 -0.69 61.59 -5.92
N SER A 459 0.06 60.88 -6.69
CA SER A 459 0.45 59.52 -6.38
C SER A 459 1.61 59.57 -5.41
N ILE A 460 1.41 58.91 -4.27
CA ILE A 460 2.43 58.58 -3.24
C ILE A 460 3.68 57.96 -3.88
N MET A 461 3.56 57.41 -5.08
CA MET A 461 4.65 56.82 -5.87
C MET A 461 5.74 57.79 -6.35
N LYS A 462 5.54 59.13 -6.25
CA LYS A 462 6.61 60.13 -6.48
C LYS A 462 7.50 60.39 -5.25
N LYS A 463 7.24 59.74 -4.12
CA LYS A 463 7.94 59.97 -2.86
C LYS A 463 8.74 58.76 -2.34
N ILE A 464 8.75 57.66 -3.01
CA ILE A 464 9.63 56.53 -2.83
C ILE A 464 10.52 56.36 -4.07
#